data_10718824bd61eb45a3a0df9d71f43059
#
_entry.id   10718824bd61eb45a3a0df9d71f43059
#
_cell.length_a   1.000
_cell.length_b   1.000
_cell.length_c   1.000
_cell.angle_alpha   90.00
_cell.angle_beta   90.00
_cell.angle_gamma   90.00
#
_symmetry.space_group_name_H-M   'P 1'
#
loop_
_entity.id
_entity.type
_entity.pdbx_description
1 polymer ?
#
loop_
_entity_poly.entity_id
_entity_poly.type
_entity_poly.pdbx_seq_one_letter_code
_entity_poly.pdbx_strand_id
1 'polypeptide(L)'
;MKNKMTEKLFELAYTDSMTEVQNRNAYEERLKKLRKPNANISHITVIVVDVNGLKEINDSYGHFCGDDAIKTVAKALKDTIGTKADIYRIGGDEFVCISESNVLPYISQFKDTISFIDREKLYKLAVSIGYSKYHEKYTKSIDDIICRADEKMYMDKKSKK
;
A
#
# COMPACT_ATOMS: atom_id res chain seq x y z
N MET A 1 -19.03 -24.93 -11.96
CA MET A 1 -18.31 -24.04 -12.88
C MET A 1 -18.62 -22.59 -12.53
N LYS A 2 -17.67 -21.85 -11.93
CA LYS A 2 -17.81 -20.40 -11.88
C LYS A 2 -17.74 -19.87 -13.32
N ASN A 3 -18.72 -19.09 -13.72
CA ASN A 3 -18.80 -18.55 -15.06
C ASN A 3 -17.66 -17.55 -15.25
N LYS A 4 -16.85 -17.67 -16.31
CA LYS A 4 -15.76 -16.72 -16.66
C LYS A 4 -16.21 -15.24 -16.60
N MET A 5 -17.47 -14.98 -16.90
CA MET A 5 -18.07 -13.64 -16.78
C MET A 5 -18.11 -13.17 -15.32
N THR A 6 -18.48 -14.03 -14.38
CA THR A 6 -18.54 -13.69 -12.95
C THR A 6 -17.14 -13.42 -12.38
N GLU A 7 -16.15 -14.21 -12.79
CA GLU A 7 -14.74 -14.00 -12.39
C GLU A 7 -14.21 -12.65 -12.92
N LYS A 8 -14.49 -12.34 -14.19
CA LYS A 8 -14.09 -11.08 -14.79
C LYS A 8 -14.79 -9.87 -14.15
N LEU A 9 -16.07 -10.00 -13.81
CA LEU A 9 -16.79 -8.95 -13.09
C LEU A 9 -16.22 -8.72 -11.68
N PHE A 10 -15.85 -9.79 -10.98
CA PHE A 10 -15.23 -9.71 -9.67
C PHE A 10 -13.87 -9.04 -9.75
N GLU A 11 -13.03 -9.44 -10.72
CA GLU A 11 -11.73 -8.82 -10.96
C GLU A 11 -11.86 -7.31 -11.24
N LEU A 12 -12.78 -6.91 -12.12
CA LEU A 12 -13.06 -5.50 -12.42
C LEU A 12 -13.54 -4.72 -11.19
N ALA A 13 -14.32 -5.36 -10.30
CA ALA A 13 -14.85 -4.71 -9.11
C ALA A 13 -13.82 -4.48 -8.01
N TYR A 14 -12.77 -5.32 -7.92
CA TYR A 14 -11.85 -5.37 -6.79
C TYR A 14 -10.37 -5.20 -7.14
N THR A 15 -10.03 -5.00 -8.42
CA THR A 15 -8.65 -4.79 -8.87
C THR A 15 -8.45 -3.39 -9.43
N ASP A 16 -7.32 -2.76 -9.13
CA ASP A 16 -6.90 -1.50 -9.74
C ASP A 16 -6.32 -1.76 -11.14
N SER A 17 -6.94 -1.19 -12.16
CA SER A 17 -6.61 -1.46 -13.56
C SER A 17 -5.19 -0.99 -13.98
N MET A 18 -4.63 0.01 -13.30
CA MET A 18 -3.30 0.54 -13.60
C MET A 18 -2.18 -0.32 -12.99
N THR A 19 -2.38 -0.78 -11.76
CA THR A 19 -1.32 -1.42 -10.95
C THR A 19 -1.51 -2.91 -10.72
N GLU A 20 -2.73 -3.42 -11.00
CA GLU A 20 -3.12 -4.81 -10.79
C GLU A 20 -3.07 -5.27 -9.32
N VAL A 21 -2.91 -4.35 -8.37
CA VAL A 21 -3.16 -4.62 -6.96
C VAL A 21 -4.64 -4.49 -6.66
N GLN A 22 -5.06 -4.83 -5.45
CA GLN A 22 -6.44 -4.65 -5.05
C GLN A 22 -6.80 -3.16 -5.00
N ASN A 23 -8.03 -2.82 -5.34
CA ASN A 23 -8.51 -1.43 -5.35
C ASN A 23 -9.12 -1.02 -4.00
N ARG A 24 -9.61 0.22 -3.93
CA ARG A 24 -10.27 0.77 -2.74
C ARG A 24 -11.49 -0.04 -2.32
N ASN A 25 -12.29 -0.58 -3.24
CA ASN A 25 -13.45 -1.39 -2.90
C ASN A 25 -13.04 -2.67 -2.15
N ALA A 26 -11.98 -3.35 -2.61
CA ALA A 26 -11.42 -4.51 -1.93
C ALA A 26 -10.92 -4.16 -0.52
N TYR A 27 -10.28 -3.01 -0.36
CA TYR A 27 -9.84 -2.50 0.94
C TYR A 27 -11.01 -2.28 1.90
N GLU A 28 -12.07 -1.59 1.46
CA GLU A 28 -13.25 -1.35 2.29
C GLU A 28 -13.96 -2.66 2.70
N GLU A 29 -14.04 -3.63 1.80
CA GLU A 29 -14.58 -4.95 2.13
C GLU A 29 -13.71 -5.71 3.16
N ARG A 30 -12.38 -5.56 3.06
CA ARG A 30 -11.45 -6.12 4.07
C ARG A 30 -11.65 -5.45 5.42
N LEU A 31 -11.78 -4.12 5.47
CA LEU A 31 -12.03 -3.38 6.72
C LEU A 31 -13.36 -3.75 7.37
N LYS A 32 -14.43 -3.93 6.61
CA LYS A 32 -15.72 -4.40 7.15
C LYS A 32 -15.57 -5.72 7.92
N LYS A 33 -14.74 -6.64 7.42
CA LYS A 33 -14.46 -7.91 8.11
C LYS A 33 -13.65 -7.70 9.38
N LEU A 34 -12.63 -6.86 9.34
CA LEU A 34 -11.73 -6.59 10.47
C LEU A 34 -12.38 -5.71 11.57
N ARG A 35 -13.43 -4.97 11.25
CA ARG A 35 -14.23 -4.19 12.20
C ARG A 35 -15.28 -4.99 12.96
N LYS A 36 -15.51 -6.24 12.60
CA LYS A 36 -16.47 -7.08 13.33
C LYS A 36 -16.01 -7.33 14.77
N PRO A 37 -16.93 -7.37 15.76
CA PRO A 37 -16.57 -7.54 17.17
C PRO A 37 -15.76 -8.80 17.47
N ASN A 38 -15.93 -9.85 16.68
CA ASN A 38 -15.23 -11.14 16.82
C ASN A 38 -13.98 -11.28 15.94
N ALA A 39 -13.59 -10.22 15.24
CA ALA A 39 -12.39 -10.26 14.41
C ALA A 39 -11.13 -10.32 15.27
N ASN A 40 -10.26 -11.28 15.00
CA ASN A 40 -8.96 -11.33 15.65
C ASN A 40 -7.95 -10.45 14.92
N ILE A 41 -7.64 -9.30 15.50
CA ILE A 41 -6.69 -8.32 14.95
C ILE A 41 -5.32 -8.33 15.65
N SER A 42 -5.12 -9.22 16.62
CA SER A 42 -3.91 -9.23 17.47
C SER A 42 -2.60 -9.47 16.72
N HIS A 43 -2.67 -10.02 15.52
CA HIS A 43 -1.51 -10.32 14.68
C HIS A 43 -1.44 -9.44 13.43
N ILE A 44 -2.34 -8.46 13.31
CA ILE A 44 -2.40 -7.57 12.14
C ILE A 44 -1.29 -6.52 12.20
N THR A 45 -0.62 -6.35 11.06
CA THR A 45 0.24 -5.21 10.76
C THR A 45 -0.34 -4.46 9.56
N VAL A 46 -0.45 -3.15 9.68
CA VAL A 46 -0.84 -2.25 8.60
C VAL A 46 0.36 -1.42 8.17
N ILE A 47 0.56 -1.29 6.87
CA ILE A 47 1.60 -0.48 6.25
C ILE A 47 0.91 0.53 5.35
N VAL A 48 1.26 1.80 5.47
CA VAL A 48 0.78 2.88 4.59
C VAL A 48 1.97 3.40 3.79
N VAL A 49 1.79 3.53 2.48
CA VAL A 49 2.81 4.01 1.54
C VAL A 49 2.23 5.12 0.68
N ASP A 50 2.98 6.18 0.52
CA ASP A 50 2.65 7.34 -0.31
C ASP A 50 3.80 7.58 -1.30
N VAL A 51 3.48 7.76 -2.59
CA VAL A 51 4.48 8.09 -3.61
C VAL A 51 4.76 9.59 -3.56
N ASN A 52 5.99 9.95 -3.20
CA ASN A 52 6.37 11.36 -3.01
C ASN A 52 6.50 12.10 -4.34
N GLY A 53 6.08 13.37 -4.34
CA GLY A 53 6.35 14.27 -5.45
C GLY A 53 5.63 13.90 -6.77
N LEU A 54 4.52 13.17 -6.73
CA LEU A 54 3.83 12.74 -7.95
C LEU A 54 3.39 13.93 -8.83
N LYS A 55 2.96 15.03 -8.20
CA LYS A 55 2.58 16.24 -8.91
C LYS A 55 3.78 16.84 -9.66
N GLU A 56 4.91 16.95 -8.99
CA GLU A 56 6.16 17.46 -9.57
C GLU A 56 6.67 16.57 -10.70
N ILE A 57 6.53 15.24 -10.58
CA ILE A 57 6.85 14.29 -11.65
C ILE A 57 5.94 14.55 -12.87
N ASN A 58 4.64 14.66 -12.67
CA ASN A 58 3.68 14.94 -13.74
C ASN A 58 3.94 16.29 -14.41
N ASP A 59 4.18 17.34 -13.63
CA ASP A 59 4.37 18.69 -14.13
C ASP A 59 5.70 18.82 -14.91
N SER A 60 6.76 18.12 -14.49
CA SER A 60 8.10 18.22 -15.08
C SER A 60 8.36 17.19 -16.19
N TYR A 61 7.79 15.99 -16.10
CA TYR A 61 8.08 14.86 -17.00
C TYR A 61 6.84 14.28 -17.68
N GLY A 62 5.64 14.81 -17.38
CA GLY A 62 4.38 14.37 -17.95
C GLY A 62 3.72 13.22 -17.21
N HIS A 63 2.42 13.03 -17.46
CA HIS A 63 1.60 12.00 -16.78
C HIS A 63 2.08 10.57 -17.03
N PHE A 64 2.73 10.31 -18.16
CA PHE A 64 3.33 9.00 -18.43
C PHE A 64 4.38 8.62 -17.38
N CYS A 65 5.24 9.58 -16.97
CA CYS A 65 6.22 9.35 -15.93
C CYS A 65 5.58 9.22 -14.53
N GLY A 66 4.51 9.95 -14.26
CA GLY A 66 3.73 9.78 -13.02
C GLY A 66 3.08 8.39 -12.93
N ASP A 67 2.49 7.92 -14.01
CA ASP A 67 1.93 6.58 -14.10
C ASP A 67 3.01 5.50 -13.95
N ASP A 68 4.18 5.70 -14.56
CA ASP A 68 5.33 4.82 -14.41
C ASP A 68 5.82 4.76 -12.96
N ALA A 69 5.87 5.89 -12.25
CA ALA A 69 6.21 5.93 -10.83
C ALA A 69 5.24 5.08 -9.99
N ILE A 70 3.94 5.24 -10.19
CA ILE A 70 2.90 4.47 -9.48
C ILE A 70 3.02 2.98 -9.79
N LYS A 71 3.14 2.59 -11.06
CA LYS A 71 3.30 1.19 -11.49
C LYS A 71 4.57 0.57 -10.92
N THR A 72 5.67 1.34 -10.89
CA THR A 72 6.96 0.89 -10.34
C THR A 72 6.84 0.61 -8.84
N VAL A 73 6.22 1.50 -8.08
CA VAL A 73 5.99 1.30 -6.63
C VAL A 73 5.08 0.11 -6.39
N ALA A 74 3.99 -0.03 -7.14
CA ALA A 74 3.08 -1.19 -7.02
C ALA A 74 3.80 -2.51 -7.31
N LYS A 75 4.64 -2.55 -8.35
CA LYS A 75 5.45 -3.74 -8.67
C LYS A 75 6.43 -4.06 -7.56
N ALA A 76 7.15 -3.08 -7.04
CA ALA A 76 8.07 -3.27 -5.92
C ALA A 76 7.37 -3.78 -4.66
N LEU A 77 6.16 -3.28 -4.35
CA LEU A 77 5.32 -3.79 -3.27
C LEU A 77 4.94 -5.26 -3.49
N LYS A 78 4.48 -5.62 -4.70
CA LYS A 78 4.14 -7.00 -5.04
C LYS A 78 5.33 -7.94 -4.89
N ASP A 79 6.49 -7.55 -5.38
CA ASP A 79 7.69 -8.39 -5.42
C ASP A 79 8.33 -8.57 -4.03
N THR A 80 8.07 -7.66 -3.08
CA THR A 80 8.63 -7.69 -1.72
C THR A 80 7.56 -8.03 -0.67
N ILE A 81 6.72 -7.08 -0.34
CA ILE A 81 5.69 -7.19 0.72
C ILE A 81 4.55 -8.12 0.30
N GLY A 82 4.21 -8.20 -1.00
CA GLY A 82 3.08 -8.96 -1.52
C GLY A 82 3.11 -10.46 -1.25
N THR A 83 4.27 -11.02 -0.92
CA THR A 83 4.38 -12.42 -0.47
C THR A 83 3.81 -12.65 0.93
N LYS A 84 3.62 -11.58 1.73
CA LYS A 84 3.23 -11.61 3.14
C LYS A 84 2.03 -10.73 3.48
N ALA A 85 1.55 -9.94 2.54
CA ALA A 85 0.45 -8.99 2.78
C ALA A 85 -0.43 -8.83 1.55
N ASP A 86 -1.69 -8.50 1.78
CA ASP A 86 -2.57 -7.96 0.74
C ASP A 86 -2.23 -6.51 0.47
N ILE A 87 -2.18 -6.10 -0.79
CA ILE A 87 -1.84 -4.74 -1.22
C ILE A 87 -3.06 -4.09 -1.84
N TYR A 88 -3.37 -2.88 -1.39
CA TYR A 88 -4.49 -2.07 -1.85
C TYR A 88 -4.00 -0.70 -2.32
N ARG A 89 -4.47 -0.26 -3.49
CA ARG A 89 -4.35 1.13 -3.91
C ARG A 89 -5.62 1.86 -3.52
N ILE A 90 -5.51 2.82 -2.60
CA ILE A 90 -6.67 3.51 -2.02
C ILE A 90 -6.84 4.95 -2.52
N GLY A 91 -5.84 5.51 -3.14
CA GLY A 91 -5.82 6.84 -3.73
C GLY A 91 -4.90 6.88 -4.94
N GLY A 92 -4.69 8.07 -5.52
CA GLY A 92 -3.83 8.25 -6.69
C GLY A 92 -2.39 7.79 -6.46
N ASP A 93 -1.82 8.18 -5.34
CA ASP A 93 -0.44 7.95 -4.90
C ASP A 93 -0.33 7.16 -3.59
N GLU A 94 -1.44 6.63 -3.08
CA GLU A 94 -1.52 5.97 -1.78
C GLU A 94 -1.80 4.47 -1.89
N PHE A 95 -0.98 3.69 -1.16
CA PHE A 95 -1.14 2.25 -0.99
C PHE A 95 -1.27 1.89 0.48
N VAL A 96 -2.07 0.88 0.78
CA VAL A 96 -2.14 0.24 2.09
C VAL A 96 -1.85 -1.23 1.93
N CYS A 97 -1.04 -1.79 2.83
CA CYS A 97 -0.83 -3.23 2.92
C CYS A 97 -1.32 -3.73 4.27
N ILE A 98 -2.02 -4.86 4.28
CA ILE A 98 -2.51 -5.53 5.49
C ILE A 98 -1.89 -6.92 5.55
N SER A 99 -1.14 -7.19 6.61
CA SER A 99 -0.45 -8.46 6.83
C SER A 99 -0.92 -9.13 8.10
N GLU A 100 -1.07 -10.45 8.04
CA GLU A 100 -1.30 -11.33 9.20
C GLU A 100 -0.02 -12.08 9.63
N SER A 101 1.12 -11.75 9.02
CA SER A 101 2.42 -12.39 9.24
C SER A 101 3.49 -11.37 9.65
N ASN A 102 4.69 -11.86 10.00
CA ASN A 102 5.82 -10.96 10.21
C ASN A 102 6.28 -10.37 8.88
N VAL A 103 5.95 -9.11 8.65
CA VAL A 103 6.23 -8.36 7.41
C VAL A 103 7.41 -7.40 7.53
N LEU A 104 7.95 -7.20 8.73
CA LEU A 104 9.00 -6.18 8.98
C LEU A 104 10.25 -6.33 8.11
N PRO A 105 10.83 -7.53 7.89
CA PRO A 105 12.00 -7.68 7.00
C PRO A 105 11.70 -7.25 5.56
N TYR A 106 10.48 -7.46 5.10
CA TYR A 106 10.04 -7.12 3.73
C TYR A 106 9.83 -5.62 3.53
N ILE A 107 9.54 -4.87 4.60
CA ILE A 107 9.49 -3.40 4.56
C ILE A 107 10.89 -2.83 4.26
N SER A 108 11.92 -3.35 4.91
CA SER A 108 13.31 -2.96 4.63
C SER A 108 13.69 -3.29 3.18
N GLN A 109 13.40 -4.50 2.74
CA GLN A 109 13.64 -4.93 1.36
C GLN A 109 12.91 -4.03 0.33
N PHE A 110 11.69 -3.64 0.61
CA PHE A 110 10.94 -2.71 -0.25
C PHE A 110 11.63 -1.34 -0.34
N LYS A 111 12.07 -0.76 0.79
CA LYS A 111 12.80 0.51 0.81
C LYS A 111 14.09 0.44 0.00
N ASP A 112 14.85 -0.63 0.15
CA ASP A 112 16.11 -0.85 -0.59
C ASP A 112 15.84 -0.99 -2.09
N THR A 113 14.77 -1.70 -2.46
CA THR A 113 14.32 -1.86 -3.85
C THR A 113 13.97 -0.52 -4.49
N ILE A 114 13.20 0.34 -3.80
CA ILE A 114 12.86 1.68 -4.30
C ILE A 114 14.12 2.53 -4.48
N SER A 115 15.04 2.51 -3.51
CA SER A 115 16.30 3.26 -3.58
C SER A 115 17.20 2.79 -4.72
N PHE A 116 17.20 1.50 -5.04
CA PHE A 116 17.92 0.93 -6.17
C PHE A 116 17.34 1.40 -7.50
N ILE A 117 16.01 1.29 -7.65
CA ILE A 117 15.29 1.68 -8.88
C ILE A 117 15.41 3.19 -9.14
N ASP A 118 15.34 4.03 -8.09
CA ASP A 118 15.46 5.49 -8.20
C ASP A 118 16.70 5.93 -9.00
N ARG A 119 17.82 5.19 -8.87
CA ARG A 119 19.10 5.51 -9.54
C ARG A 119 19.02 5.41 -11.08
N GLU A 120 18.05 4.66 -11.58
CA GLU A 120 17.87 4.41 -13.02
C GLU A 120 16.73 5.23 -13.64
N LYS A 121 16.00 6.02 -12.81
CA LYS A 121 14.88 6.83 -13.26
C LYS A 121 15.32 8.23 -13.70
N LEU A 122 14.62 8.79 -14.68
CA LEU A 122 14.79 10.17 -15.13
C LEU A 122 14.26 11.20 -14.10
N TYR A 123 13.39 10.76 -13.22
CA TYR A 123 12.76 11.55 -12.17
C TYR A 123 13.09 10.96 -10.80
N LYS A 124 12.95 11.76 -9.75
CA LYS A 124 13.14 11.28 -8.37
C LYS A 124 12.01 10.37 -7.95
N LEU A 125 12.30 9.08 -7.80
CA LEU A 125 11.38 8.09 -7.25
C LEU A 125 11.60 7.94 -5.76
N ALA A 126 10.67 8.40 -4.96
CA ALA A 126 10.72 8.27 -3.50
C ALA A 126 9.34 7.95 -2.94
N VAL A 127 9.31 7.26 -1.82
CA VAL A 127 8.09 6.92 -1.08
C VAL A 127 8.22 7.34 0.37
N SER A 128 7.09 7.66 0.99
CA SER A 128 6.96 7.77 2.44
C SER A 128 6.22 6.56 2.96
N ILE A 129 6.69 5.99 4.05
CA ILE A 129 6.16 4.76 4.59
C ILE A 129 5.99 4.83 6.10
N GLY A 130 4.85 4.37 6.57
CA GLY A 130 4.58 4.14 7.98
C GLY A 130 3.97 2.77 8.20
N TYR A 131 4.23 2.16 9.32
CA TYR A 131 3.60 0.91 9.70
C TYR A 131 3.27 0.86 11.19
N SER A 132 2.26 0.12 11.52
CA SER A 132 1.86 -0.17 12.90
C SER A 132 1.31 -1.57 12.99
N LYS A 133 1.51 -2.19 14.14
CA LYS A 133 0.92 -3.48 14.49
C LYS A 133 0.02 -3.34 15.71
N TYR A 134 -0.75 -4.38 15.97
CA TYR A 134 -1.51 -4.49 17.22
C TYR A 134 -0.63 -4.23 18.44
N HIS A 135 -1.17 -3.48 19.38
CA HIS A 135 -0.57 -3.24 20.69
C HIS A 135 -1.63 -3.31 21.77
N GLU A 136 -1.46 -4.20 22.72
CA GLU A 136 -2.47 -4.52 23.75
C GLU A 136 -3.04 -3.27 24.45
N LYS A 137 -2.19 -2.32 24.81
CA LYS A 137 -2.60 -1.09 25.51
C LYS A 137 -3.30 -0.06 24.62
N TYR A 138 -2.95 0.03 23.33
CA TYR A 138 -3.32 1.15 22.45
C TYR A 138 -4.21 0.78 21.29
N THR A 139 -4.59 -0.50 21.15
CA THR A 139 -5.41 -0.97 20.04
C THR A 139 -6.74 -1.48 20.54
N LYS A 140 -7.82 -0.78 20.20
CA LYS A 140 -9.21 -1.20 20.45
C LYS A 140 -9.88 -1.69 19.17
N SER A 141 -9.43 -1.21 18.01
CA SER A 141 -9.97 -1.53 16.71
C SER A 141 -8.88 -1.54 15.63
N ILE A 142 -9.20 -2.06 14.45
CA ILE A 142 -8.31 -1.99 13.29
C ILE A 142 -8.01 -0.53 12.90
N ASP A 143 -8.96 0.38 13.12
CA ASP A 143 -8.80 1.79 12.81
C ASP A 143 -7.69 2.46 13.64
N ASP A 144 -7.44 2.00 14.87
CA ASP A 144 -6.31 2.48 15.68
C ASP A 144 -4.96 2.08 15.07
N ILE A 145 -4.87 0.88 14.49
CA ILE A 145 -3.64 0.42 13.82
C ILE A 145 -3.40 1.24 12.56
N ILE A 146 -4.45 1.47 11.76
CA ILE A 146 -4.41 2.26 10.53
C ILE A 146 -3.98 3.70 10.84
N CYS A 147 -4.61 4.33 11.82
CA CYS A 147 -4.31 5.70 12.23
C CYS A 147 -2.84 5.88 12.61
N ARG A 148 -2.29 4.97 13.44
CA ARG A 148 -0.87 5.03 13.80
C ARG A 148 0.09 4.77 12.64
N ALA A 149 -0.28 3.91 11.70
CA ALA A 149 0.52 3.68 10.48
C ALA A 149 0.54 4.93 9.60
N ASP A 150 -0.61 5.57 9.43
CA ASP A 150 -0.76 6.80 8.66
C ASP A 150 0.02 7.97 9.28
N GLU A 151 -0.08 8.17 10.59
CA GLU A 151 0.71 9.18 11.32
C GLU A 151 2.22 8.99 11.10
N LYS A 152 2.71 7.76 11.16
CA LYS A 152 4.12 7.45 10.92
C LYS A 152 4.54 7.71 9.48
N MET A 153 3.70 7.38 8.50
CA MET A 153 3.93 7.70 7.09
C MET A 153 4.04 9.22 6.89
N TYR A 154 3.14 9.98 7.51
CA TYR A 154 3.14 11.43 7.43
C TYR A 154 4.41 12.05 8.06
N MET A 155 4.89 11.49 9.19
CA MET A 155 6.15 11.90 9.80
C MET A 155 7.35 11.58 8.90
N ASP A 156 7.36 10.41 8.27
CA ASP A 156 8.39 10.03 7.29
C ASP A 156 8.38 10.99 6.09
N LYS A 157 7.19 11.37 5.60
CA LYS A 157 7.03 12.35 4.52
C LYS A 157 7.59 13.72 4.89
N LYS A 158 7.36 14.19 6.11
CA LYS A 158 7.90 15.46 6.62
C LYS A 158 9.43 15.44 6.73
N SER A 159 10.02 14.32 7.12
CA SER A 159 11.47 14.19 7.28
C SER A 159 12.23 14.25 5.96
N LYS A 160 11.55 14.09 4.82
CA LYS A 160 12.12 14.08 3.46
C LYS A 160 11.91 15.39 2.70
N LYS A 161 11.27 16.38 3.32
CA LYS A 161 11.14 17.74 2.81
C LYS A 161 12.31 18.57 3.33
#